data_3982e1e03c8163cdad28b6f4578b8bbd
#
_entry.id   3982e1e03c8163cdad28b6f4578b8bbd
#
_cell.length_a   1.000
_cell.length_b   1.000
_cell.length_c   1.000
_cell.angle_alpha   90.00
_cell.angle_beta   90.00
_cell.angle_gamma   90.00
#
_symmetry.space_group_name_H-M   'P 1'
#
loop_
_entity.id
_entity.type
_entity.pdbx_description
1 polymer ?
#
loop_
_entity_poly.entity_id
_entity_poly.type
_entity_poly.pdbx_seq_one_letter_code
_entity_poly.pdbx_strand_id
1 'polypeptide(L)'
;MGIAITELTPVERTAFVTQYARALDSRCPRPILGDTLADEIVAKIDYDFHALGVPSSAVRQTALRDELVPAGDHAYSVAASLADDDWADSIPSDRPTMLIADGLLAFLPESVIINLFRHIPEHFRSGELALNDYGRVSRSSLLAMKVVFSAVGNQWAYRGFNDAHVPETWSPRLTLVEETSLFHAPEVDLYPAAARLSTRLMEMTKGGARTARILRYRF
;
A
#
# COMPACT_ATOMS: atom_id res chain seq x y z
N MET A 1 17.53 -24.89 6.92
CA MET A 1 18.27 -23.84 7.62
C MET A 1 17.63 -22.54 7.19
N GLY A 2 16.93 -21.85 8.11
CA GLY A 2 16.24 -20.59 7.79
C GLY A 2 17.21 -19.45 7.57
N ILE A 3 16.83 -18.48 6.74
CA ILE A 3 17.61 -17.26 6.54
C ILE A 3 17.33 -16.35 7.73
N ALA A 4 18.33 -16.16 8.60
CA ALA A 4 18.21 -15.24 9.72
C ALA A 4 18.27 -13.79 9.22
N ILE A 5 17.28 -12.97 9.57
CA ILE A 5 17.23 -11.56 9.23
C ILE A 5 17.52 -10.77 10.51
N THR A 6 18.75 -10.28 10.63
CA THR A 6 19.25 -9.71 11.87
C THR A 6 19.15 -8.19 11.97
N GLU A 7 18.98 -7.44 10.86
CA GLU A 7 19.08 -5.97 10.87
C GLU A 7 18.09 -5.30 9.92
N LEU A 8 16.78 -5.41 10.21
CA LEU A 8 15.79 -4.62 9.48
C LEU A 8 15.37 -3.40 10.29
N THR A 9 15.29 -2.26 9.61
CA THR A 9 14.63 -1.07 10.14
C THR A 9 13.14 -1.33 10.39
N PRO A 10 12.47 -0.58 11.26
CA PRO A 10 11.03 -0.73 11.47
C PRO A 10 10.20 -0.60 10.18
N VAL A 11 10.61 0.22 9.22
CA VAL A 11 9.92 0.38 7.93
C VAL A 11 10.10 -0.88 7.07
N GLU A 12 11.30 -1.43 6.97
CA GLU A 12 11.56 -2.65 6.20
C GLU A 12 10.79 -3.86 6.75
N ARG A 13 10.55 -3.89 8.07
CA ARG A 13 9.67 -4.92 8.68
C ARG A 13 8.23 -4.85 8.19
N THR A 14 7.77 -3.69 7.70
CA THR A 14 6.42 -3.58 7.14
C THR A 14 6.24 -4.40 5.86
N ALA A 15 7.31 -4.61 5.09
CA ALA A 15 7.28 -5.50 3.93
C ALA A 15 6.92 -6.95 4.32
N PHE A 16 7.31 -7.38 5.54
CA PHE A 16 6.93 -8.69 6.05
C PHE A 16 5.45 -8.82 6.36
N VAL A 17 4.77 -7.73 6.70
CA VAL A 17 3.31 -7.73 6.87
C VAL A 17 2.64 -8.12 5.55
N THR A 18 3.03 -7.49 4.47
CA THR A 18 2.53 -7.79 3.12
C THR A 18 2.88 -9.22 2.70
N GLN A 19 4.14 -9.60 2.85
CA GLN A 19 4.63 -10.93 2.48
C GLN A 19 3.90 -12.04 3.26
N TYR A 20 3.73 -11.86 4.58
CA TYR A 20 3.02 -12.82 5.42
C TYR A 20 1.53 -12.87 5.10
N ALA A 21 0.90 -11.71 4.80
CA ALA A 21 -0.48 -11.63 4.38
C ALA A 21 -0.76 -12.42 3.10
N ARG A 22 0.14 -12.33 2.10
CA ARG A 22 0.08 -13.11 0.84
C ARG A 22 0.22 -14.61 1.10
N ALA A 23 1.16 -15.00 1.97
CA ALA A 23 1.33 -16.39 2.38
C ALA A 23 0.08 -16.95 3.10
N LEU A 24 -0.52 -16.17 3.98
CA LEU A 24 -1.77 -16.56 4.65
C LEU A 24 -2.95 -16.67 3.68
N ASP A 25 -3.03 -15.78 2.68
CA ASP A 25 -4.05 -15.87 1.64
C ASP A 25 -3.90 -17.17 0.84
N SER A 26 -2.68 -17.56 0.44
CA SER A 26 -2.43 -18.78 -0.32
C SER A 26 -2.85 -20.05 0.44
N ARG A 27 -2.85 -20.03 1.77
CA ARG A 27 -3.30 -21.14 2.65
C ARG A 27 -4.82 -21.19 2.82
N CYS A 28 -5.57 -20.20 2.32
CA CYS A 28 -7.02 -20.18 2.44
C CYS A 28 -7.67 -21.18 1.48
N PRO A 29 -8.85 -21.76 1.83
CA PRO A 29 -9.59 -22.66 0.94
C PRO A 29 -10.00 -22.00 -0.39
N ARG A 30 -10.16 -20.68 -0.41
CA ARG A 30 -10.43 -19.86 -1.60
C ARG A 30 -9.55 -18.63 -1.53
N PRO A 31 -8.30 -18.72 -2.00
CA PRO A 31 -7.40 -17.59 -2.01
C PRO A 31 -7.87 -16.52 -3.01
N ILE A 32 -7.53 -15.28 -2.79
CA ILE A 32 -7.74 -14.18 -3.75
C ILE A 32 -6.57 -14.16 -4.73
N LEU A 33 -5.36 -14.05 -4.19
CA LEU A 33 -4.12 -13.99 -4.97
C LEU A 33 -3.54 -15.38 -5.26
N GLY A 34 -3.57 -16.30 -4.28
CA GLY A 34 -3.03 -17.63 -4.40
C GLY A 34 -1.50 -17.69 -4.58
N ASP A 35 -0.78 -16.74 -4.00
CA ASP A 35 0.67 -16.60 -4.13
C ASP A 35 1.41 -17.67 -3.30
N THR A 36 1.63 -18.82 -3.91
CA THR A 36 2.37 -19.91 -3.28
C THR A 36 3.85 -19.57 -3.06
N LEU A 37 4.43 -18.69 -3.88
CA LEU A 37 5.81 -18.22 -3.69
C LEU A 37 5.97 -17.43 -2.41
N ALA A 38 4.97 -16.61 -2.05
CA ALA A 38 4.97 -15.90 -0.78
C ALA A 38 5.01 -16.86 0.42
N ASP A 39 4.29 -17.99 0.34
CA ASP A 39 4.29 -19.02 1.38
C ASP A 39 5.65 -19.74 1.48
N GLU A 40 6.27 -20.06 0.34
CA GLU A 40 7.60 -20.63 0.30
C GLU A 40 8.67 -19.69 0.88
N ILE A 41 8.57 -18.38 0.60
CA ILE A 41 9.49 -17.36 1.15
C ILE A 41 9.34 -17.29 2.67
N VAL A 42 8.10 -17.19 3.16
CA VAL A 42 7.80 -17.14 4.60
C VAL A 42 8.36 -18.38 5.32
N ALA A 43 8.24 -19.56 4.72
CA ALA A 43 8.78 -20.79 5.28
C ALA A 43 10.31 -20.85 5.34
N LYS A 44 11.03 -20.06 4.51
CA LYS A 44 12.50 -20.01 4.46
C LYS A 44 13.09 -18.96 5.39
N ILE A 45 12.31 -18.00 5.86
CA ILE A 45 12.77 -16.91 6.72
C ILE A 45 12.63 -17.32 8.18
N ASP A 46 13.73 -17.22 8.94
CA ASP A 46 13.71 -17.41 10.40
C ASP A 46 13.25 -16.12 11.10
N TYR A 47 11.92 -15.92 11.12
CA TYR A 47 11.27 -14.76 11.72
C TYR A 47 9.92 -15.13 12.31
N ASP A 48 9.60 -14.59 13.47
CA ASP A 48 8.28 -14.78 14.09
C ASP A 48 7.23 -13.86 13.42
N PHE A 49 6.64 -14.32 12.34
CA PHE A 49 5.60 -13.59 11.61
C PHE A 49 4.31 -13.39 12.42
N HIS A 50 4.04 -14.23 13.42
CA HIS A 50 2.87 -14.07 14.31
C HIS A 50 2.99 -12.81 15.17
N ALA A 51 4.22 -12.40 15.52
CA ALA A 51 4.48 -11.18 16.26
C ALA A 51 4.11 -9.89 15.48
N LEU A 52 3.89 -9.98 14.15
CA LEU A 52 3.43 -8.85 13.35
C LEU A 52 1.97 -8.45 13.65
N GLY A 53 1.18 -9.35 14.29
CA GLY A 53 -0.22 -9.06 14.64
C GLY A 53 -1.12 -8.79 13.45
N VAL A 54 -0.86 -9.42 12.29
CA VAL A 54 -1.62 -9.19 11.04
C VAL A 54 -3.03 -9.76 11.20
N PRO A 55 -4.09 -8.93 11.22
CA PRO A 55 -5.45 -9.41 11.31
C PRO A 55 -5.89 -10.08 9.99
N SER A 56 -6.79 -11.06 10.07
CA SER A 56 -7.28 -11.77 8.88
C SER A 56 -7.93 -10.88 7.82
N SER A 57 -8.54 -9.76 8.23
CA SER A 57 -9.08 -8.77 7.29
C SER A 57 -8.00 -8.01 6.53
N ALA A 58 -6.86 -7.70 7.18
CA ALA A 58 -5.73 -7.06 6.51
C ALA A 58 -5.06 -8.00 5.49
N VAL A 59 -5.03 -9.30 5.76
CA VAL A 59 -4.57 -10.33 4.82
C VAL A 59 -5.32 -10.23 3.49
N ARG A 60 -6.66 -10.22 3.55
CA ARG A 60 -7.49 -10.17 2.34
C ARG A 60 -7.33 -8.85 1.58
N GLN A 61 -7.28 -7.72 2.28
CA GLN A 61 -7.05 -6.42 1.65
C GLN A 61 -5.69 -6.34 0.95
N THR A 62 -4.66 -6.90 1.56
CA THR A 62 -3.32 -6.93 0.96
C THR A 62 -3.30 -7.80 -0.29
N ALA A 63 -3.87 -9.01 -0.25
CA ALA A 63 -3.94 -9.89 -1.40
C ALA A 63 -4.69 -9.26 -2.58
N LEU A 64 -5.82 -8.59 -2.31
CA LEU A 64 -6.58 -7.88 -3.34
C LEU A 64 -5.76 -6.78 -4.05
N ARG A 65 -4.94 -6.03 -3.31
CA ARG A 65 -4.06 -5.01 -3.90
C ARG A 65 -2.98 -5.64 -4.78
N ASP A 66 -2.39 -6.72 -4.30
CA ASP A 66 -1.27 -7.39 -4.97
C ASP A 66 -1.72 -8.12 -6.25
N GLU A 67 -2.97 -8.53 -6.35
CA GLU A 67 -3.55 -9.12 -7.57
C GLU A 67 -3.48 -8.16 -8.77
N LEU A 68 -3.51 -6.84 -8.50
CA LEU A 68 -3.45 -5.81 -9.54
C LEU A 68 -2.04 -5.59 -10.11
N VAL A 69 -1.01 -6.21 -9.51
CA VAL A 69 0.40 -6.03 -9.89
C VAL A 69 1.01 -7.36 -10.33
N PRO A 70 0.91 -7.74 -11.61
CA PRO A 70 1.52 -8.96 -12.07
C PRO A 70 3.06 -8.88 -11.99
N ALA A 71 3.68 -9.87 -11.35
CA ALA A 71 5.13 -10.07 -11.43
C ALA A 71 5.52 -10.59 -12.82
N GLY A 72 6.53 -10.00 -13.45
CA GLY A 72 7.03 -10.39 -14.77
C GLY A 72 8.53 -10.65 -14.76
N ASP A 73 9.02 -11.38 -15.79
CA ASP A 73 10.43 -11.79 -15.93
C ASP A 73 11.41 -10.63 -16.16
N HIS A 74 10.92 -9.40 -16.25
CA HIS A 74 11.70 -8.19 -16.54
C HIS A 74 11.70 -7.18 -15.38
N ALA A 75 11.50 -7.65 -14.14
CA ALA A 75 11.57 -6.80 -12.96
C ALA A 75 13.03 -6.57 -12.55
N TYR A 76 13.42 -5.32 -12.33
CA TYR A 76 14.71 -4.94 -11.77
C TYR A 76 14.52 -3.88 -10.67
N SER A 77 15.42 -3.87 -9.70
CA SER A 77 15.37 -2.92 -8.59
C SER A 77 16.27 -1.73 -8.88
N VAL A 78 15.77 -0.54 -8.61
CA VAL A 78 16.52 0.72 -8.64
C VAL A 78 16.75 1.16 -7.18
N ALA A 79 18.00 1.29 -6.77
CA ALA A 79 18.35 1.79 -5.44
C ALA A 79 18.33 3.32 -5.46
N ALA A 80 17.18 3.90 -5.10
CA ALA A 80 16.99 5.35 -5.07
C ALA A 80 16.13 5.75 -3.86
N SER A 81 16.33 6.95 -3.36
CA SER A 81 15.48 7.58 -2.36
C SER A 81 14.48 8.50 -3.05
N LEU A 82 13.19 8.35 -2.77
CA LEU A 82 12.14 9.24 -3.29
C LEU A 82 12.23 10.68 -2.74
N ALA A 83 13.11 10.91 -1.76
CA ALA A 83 13.41 12.26 -1.26
C ALA A 83 14.45 12.99 -2.10
N ASP A 84 15.18 12.27 -2.96
CA ASP A 84 16.20 12.82 -3.85
C ASP A 84 15.54 13.20 -5.19
N ASP A 85 15.99 14.28 -5.81
CA ASP A 85 15.37 14.78 -7.04
C ASP A 85 15.69 13.90 -8.26
N ASP A 86 16.71 13.08 -8.19
CA ASP A 86 17.23 12.21 -9.27
C ASP A 86 16.71 10.76 -9.23
N TRP A 87 15.78 10.45 -8.33
CA TRP A 87 15.30 9.06 -8.12
C TRP A 87 14.78 8.39 -9.41
N ALA A 88 14.26 9.15 -10.35
CA ALA A 88 13.69 8.65 -11.60
C ALA A 88 14.68 8.63 -12.78
N ASP A 89 15.87 9.21 -12.66
CA ASP A 89 16.78 9.45 -13.79
C ASP A 89 17.20 8.17 -14.53
N SER A 90 17.26 7.05 -13.82
CA SER A 90 17.57 5.75 -14.41
C SER A 90 16.35 5.04 -15.01
N ILE A 91 15.15 5.60 -14.87
CA ILE A 91 13.91 5.00 -15.36
C ILE A 91 13.57 5.60 -16.72
N PRO A 92 13.36 4.75 -17.76
CA PRO A 92 12.98 5.26 -19.09
C PRO A 92 11.69 6.07 -19.07
N SER A 93 11.71 7.26 -19.68
CA SER A 93 10.56 8.18 -19.74
C SER A 93 9.95 8.31 -21.15
N ASP A 94 10.43 7.51 -22.11
CA ASP A 94 10.09 7.56 -23.54
C ASP A 94 8.76 6.88 -23.89
N ARG A 95 8.15 6.19 -22.94
CA ARG A 95 6.94 5.39 -23.13
C ARG A 95 5.88 5.68 -22.08
N PRO A 96 4.60 5.35 -22.33
CA PRO A 96 3.55 5.40 -21.31
C PRO A 96 3.92 4.54 -20.11
N THR A 97 3.77 5.07 -18.90
CA THR A 97 4.23 4.44 -17.67
C THR A 97 3.09 4.28 -16.69
N MET A 98 2.99 3.10 -16.08
CA MET A 98 2.12 2.86 -14.92
C MET A 98 2.98 2.87 -13.66
N LEU A 99 2.69 3.79 -12.75
CA LEU A 99 3.31 3.84 -11.42
C LEU A 99 2.34 3.30 -10.39
N ILE A 100 2.86 2.51 -9.46
CA ILE A 100 2.07 1.95 -8.38
C ILE A 100 2.75 2.26 -7.06
N ALA A 101 2.03 2.92 -6.15
CA ALA A 101 2.51 3.26 -4.81
C ALA A 101 1.60 2.59 -3.77
N ASP A 102 1.96 1.38 -3.35
CA ASP A 102 1.24 0.66 -2.31
C ASP A 102 1.92 0.81 -0.95
N GLY A 103 1.17 1.27 0.06
CA GLY A 103 1.65 1.43 1.44
C GLY A 103 2.75 2.47 1.63
N LEU A 104 3.07 3.25 0.61
CA LEU A 104 4.25 4.12 0.59
C LEU A 104 4.01 5.48 1.23
N LEU A 105 2.92 6.17 0.85
CA LEU A 105 2.71 7.58 1.19
C LEU A 105 2.66 7.85 2.69
N ALA A 106 2.13 6.91 3.46
CA ALA A 106 2.01 7.04 4.91
C ALA A 106 3.37 7.27 5.62
N PHE A 107 4.45 6.82 5.02
CA PHE A 107 5.82 6.85 5.59
C PHE A 107 6.66 8.01 5.09
N LEU A 108 6.19 8.77 4.11
CA LEU A 108 6.91 9.89 3.54
C LEU A 108 6.48 11.21 4.19
N PRO A 109 7.40 12.17 4.39
CA PRO A 109 7.04 13.55 4.71
C PRO A 109 6.13 14.17 3.64
N GLU A 110 5.21 15.04 4.03
CA GLU A 110 4.28 15.70 3.09
C GLU A 110 4.99 16.45 1.97
N SER A 111 6.12 17.10 2.27
CA SER A 111 6.93 17.80 1.26
C SER A 111 7.48 16.86 0.20
N VAL A 112 7.93 15.66 0.59
CA VAL A 112 8.42 14.62 -0.34
C VAL A 112 7.27 14.13 -1.21
N ILE A 113 6.08 13.92 -0.64
CA ILE A 113 4.90 13.51 -1.41
C ILE A 113 4.52 14.55 -2.44
N ILE A 114 4.46 15.83 -2.07
CA ILE A 114 4.14 16.93 -2.99
C ILE A 114 5.17 16.99 -4.14
N ASN A 115 6.46 16.87 -3.82
CA ASN A 115 7.52 16.85 -4.83
C ASN A 115 7.39 15.66 -5.76
N LEU A 116 7.12 14.46 -5.22
CA LEU A 116 6.89 13.24 -5.98
C LEU A 116 5.77 13.43 -7.01
N PHE A 117 4.62 13.97 -6.59
CA PHE A 117 3.47 14.19 -7.47
C PHE A 117 3.70 15.26 -8.53
N ARG A 118 4.62 16.21 -8.30
CA ARG A 118 5.08 17.18 -9.31
C ARG A 118 6.06 16.55 -10.28
N HIS A 119 7.05 15.83 -9.76
CA HIS A 119 8.14 15.27 -10.54
C HIS A 119 7.69 14.17 -11.49
N ILE A 120 6.74 13.30 -11.07
CA ILE A 120 6.22 12.21 -11.91
C ILE A 120 5.77 12.70 -13.30
N PRO A 121 4.83 13.66 -13.42
CA PRO A 121 4.41 14.11 -14.72
C PRO A 121 5.46 14.95 -15.47
N GLU A 122 6.47 15.49 -14.80
CA GLU A 122 7.59 16.20 -15.41
C GLU A 122 8.58 15.23 -16.07
N HIS A 123 8.88 14.13 -15.39
CA HIS A 123 9.81 13.11 -15.86
C HIS A 123 9.17 12.20 -16.93
N PHE A 124 8.00 11.65 -16.66
CA PHE A 124 7.31 10.75 -17.59
C PHE A 124 6.41 11.52 -18.57
N ARG A 125 6.47 11.14 -19.85
CA ARG A 125 5.72 11.81 -20.91
C ARG A 125 4.21 11.67 -20.75
N SER A 126 3.75 10.49 -20.35
CA SER A 126 2.35 10.15 -20.10
C SER A 126 2.25 8.88 -19.27
N GLY A 127 1.14 8.68 -18.59
CA GLY A 127 0.93 7.47 -17.83
C GLY A 127 -0.20 7.58 -16.82
N GLU A 128 -0.19 6.63 -15.90
CA GLU A 128 -1.11 6.59 -14.77
C GLU A 128 -0.36 6.32 -13.48
N LEU A 129 -0.83 6.90 -12.40
CA LEU A 129 -0.36 6.66 -11.04
C LEU A 129 -1.51 6.06 -10.23
N ALA A 130 -1.35 4.81 -9.79
CA ALA A 130 -2.26 4.18 -8.85
C ALA A 130 -1.63 4.14 -7.45
N LEU A 131 -2.40 4.49 -6.45
CA LEU A 131 -1.94 4.45 -5.07
C LEU A 131 -3.07 4.04 -4.12
N ASN A 132 -2.69 3.43 -3.02
CA ASN A 132 -3.60 3.26 -1.92
C ASN A 132 -3.58 4.49 -1.01
N ASP A 133 -4.75 4.88 -0.56
CA ASP A 133 -4.93 6.00 0.35
C ASP A 133 -5.77 5.60 1.55
N TYR A 134 -5.37 6.06 2.72
CA TYR A 134 -6.03 5.78 3.99
C TYR A 134 -6.92 6.93 4.46
N GLY A 135 -7.14 7.93 3.59
CA GLY A 135 -7.81 9.16 3.98
C GLY A 135 -7.02 9.95 5.02
N ARG A 136 -7.62 11.03 5.53
CA ARG A 136 -6.97 11.83 6.56
C ARG A 136 -7.10 11.18 7.94
N VAL A 137 -6.00 10.60 8.41
CA VAL A 137 -5.93 9.94 9.71
C VAL A 137 -5.95 10.98 10.85
N SER A 138 -6.86 10.82 11.79
CA SER A 138 -6.94 11.69 12.97
C SER A 138 -5.76 11.47 13.93
N ARG A 139 -5.46 12.47 14.77
CA ARG A 139 -4.42 12.31 15.81
C ARG A 139 -4.72 11.19 16.79
N SER A 140 -6.00 11.02 17.15
CA SER A 140 -6.44 9.93 18.04
C SER A 140 -6.29 8.55 17.37
N SER A 141 -6.61 8.45 16.08
CA SER A 141 -6.40 7.21 15.32
C SER A 141 -4.92 6.86 15.20
N LEU A 142 -4.05 7.84 14.96
CA LEU A 142 -2.60 7.62 14.95
C LEU A 142 -2.08 7.15 16.31
N LEU A 143 -2.59 7.70 17.41
CA LEU A 143 -2.21 7.27 18.74
C LEU A 143 -2.66 5.83 19.00
N ALA A 144 -3.88 5.47 18.61
CA ALA A 144 -4.38 4.10 18.71
C ALA A 144 -3.54 3.13 17.85
N MET A 145 -3.19 3.52 16.63
CA MET A 145 -2.33 2.72 15.75
C MET A 145 -0.93 2.51 16.34
N LYS A 146 -0.36 3.51 17.03
CA LYS A 146 0.94 3.36 17.72
C LYS A 146 0.89 2.34 18.84
N VAL A 147 -0.24 2.18 19.49
CA VAL A 147 -0.42 1.18 20.55
C VAL A 147 -0.63 -0.22 19.97
N VAL A 148 -1.47 -0.34 18.93
CA VAL A 148 -1.85 -1.62 18.32
C VAL A 148 -0.78 -2.14 17.35
N PHE A 149 -0.16 -1.24 16.58
CA PHE A 149 0.85 -1.54 15.56
C PHE A 149 2.12 -0.75 15.83
N SER A 150 2.78 -0.99 16.95
CA SER A 150 3.94 -0.19 17.41
C SER A 150 5.07 -0.12 16.38
N ALA A 151 5.30 -1.17 15.60
CA ALA A 151 6.31 -1.19 14.55
C ALA A 151 5.99 -0.25 13.37
N VAL A 152 4.70 -0.12 13.01
CA VAL A 152 4.23 0.65 11.84
C VAL A 152 3.78 2.04 12.24
N GLY A 153 3.00 2.15 13.31
CA GLY A 153 2.37 3.40 13.73
C GLY A 153 3.36 4.49 14.14
N ASN A 154 4.56 4.13 14.62
CA ASN A 154 5.61 5.08 14.96
C ASN A 154 6.30 5.68 13.73
N GLN A 155 6.22 5.04 12.56
CA GLN A 155 6.81 5.49 11.31
C GLN A 155 5.85 6.31 10.45
N TRP A 156 4.59 6.45 10.87
CA TRP A 156 3.57 7.18 10.10
C TRP A 156 3.88 8.69 10.10
N ALA A 157 4.33 9.19 8.97
CA ALA A 157 4.75 10.59 8.81
C ALA A 157 3.66 11.46 8.18
N TYR A 158 2.91 10.92 7.22
CA TYR A 158 1.89 11.67 6.48
C TYR A 158 0.47 11.34 6.97
N ARG A 159 -0.34 12.39 7.17
CA ARG A 159 -1.70 12.24 7.70
C ARG A 159 -2.77 11.98 6.64
N GLY A 160 -2.39 12.00 5.36
CA GLY A 160 -3.32 11.81 4.26
C GLY A 160 -4.24 13.00 3.97
N PHE A 161 -5.12 12.83 3.00
CA PHE A 161 -6.12 13.81 2.56
C PHE A 161 -7.51 13.16 2.46
N ASN A 162 -8.57 13.96 2.57
CA ASN A 162 -9.95 13.46 2.42
C ASN A 162 -10.47 13.59 1.01
N ASP A 163 -10.08 14.66 0.31
CA ASP A 163 -10.49 14.94 -1.05
C ASP A 163 -9.48 14.34 -2.03
N ALA A 164 -9.93 13.42 -2.88
CA ALA A 164 -9.10 12.76 -3.87
C ALA A 164 -8.57 13.72 -4.95
N HIS A 165 -9.13 14.92 -5.06
CA HIS A 165 -8.64 15.95 -5.99
C HIS A 165 -7.48 16.79 -5.42
N VAL A 166 -7.09 16.61 -4.16
CA VAL A 166 -5.96 17.38 -3.57
C VAL A 166 -4.67 17.25 -4.39
N PRO A 167 -4.25 16.06 -4.89
CA PRO A 167 -3.05 15.93 -5.71
C PRO A 167 -3.07 16.75 -7.01
N GLU A 168 -4.23 17.01 -7.59
CA GLU A 168 -4.36 17.87 -8.78
C GLU A 168 -3.96 19.32 -8.48
N THR A 169 -4.06 19.75 -7.23
CA THR A 169 -3.58 21.08 -6.80
C THR A 169 -2.06 21.17 -6.73
N TRP A 170 -1.37 20.04 -6.62
CA TRP A 170 0.09 19.97 -6.57
C TRP A 170 0.71 19.95 -7.97
N SER A 171 0.02 19.32 -8.93
CA SER A 171 0.43 19.30 -10.33
C SER A 171 -0.78 19.41 -11.26
N PRO A 172 -0.81 20.44 -12.14
CA PRO A 172 -1.93 20.64 -13.08
C PRO A 172 -1.98 19.58 -14.21
N ARG A 173 -0.96 18.73 -14.32
CA ARG A 173 -0.93 17.62 -15.27
C ARG A 173 -1.62 16.36 -14.74
N LEU A 174 -1.89 16.31 -13.46
CA LEU A 174 -2.61 15.18 -12.84
C LEU A 174 -4.11 15.36 -13.01
N THR A 175 -4.79 14.27 -13.33
CA THR A 175 -6.26 14.21 -13.37
C THR A 175 -6.70 12.93 -12.67
N LEU A 176 -7.54 13.04 -11.66
CA LEU A 176 -8.16 11.90 -11.00
C LEU A 176 -9.09 11.19 -11.99
N VAL A 177 -8.85 9.90 -12.24
CA VAL A 177 -9.66 9.09 -13.15
C VAL A 177 -10.47 8.03 -12.44
N GLU A 178 -10.07 7.67 -11.21
CA GLU A 178 -10.77 6.67 -10.44
C GLU A 178 -10.55 6.84 -8.93
N GLU A 179 -11.61 6.69 -8.16
CA GLU A 179 -11.59 6.53 -6.71
C GLU A 179 -12.42 5.29 -6.37
N THR A 180 -11.78 4.24 -5.91
CA THR A 180 -12.42 2.97 -5.55
C THR A 180 -12.20 2.66 -4.08
N SER A 181 -13.29 2.48 -3.33
CA SER A 181 -13.21 2.02 -1.94
C SER A 181 -13.00 0.51 -1.90
N LEU A 182 -11.97 0.06 -1.17
CA LEU A 182 -11.73 -1.37 -0.94
C LEU A 182 -12.87 -2.04 -0.14
N PHE A 183 -13.69 -1.26 0.56
CA PHE A 183 -14.85 -1.80 1.26
C PHE A 183 -15.98 -2.23 0.33
N HIS A 184 -15.99 -1.75 -0.91
CA HIS A 184 -16.95 -2.14 -1.95
C HIS A 184 -16.44 -3.26 -2.86
N ALA A 185 -15.21 -3.73 -2.65
CA ALA A 185 -14.66 -4.81 -3.47
C ALA A 185 -15.49 -6.10 -3.28
N PRO A 186 -15.79 -6.85 -4.36
CA PRO A 186 -16.55 -8.10 -4.29
C PRO A 186 -15.94 -9.12 -3.32
N GLU A 187 -14.63 -9.09 -3.16
CA GLU A 187 -13.84 -9.95 -2.29
C GLU A 187 -14.13 -9.74 -0.80
N VAL A 188 -14.77 -8.65 -0.42
CA VAL A 188 -15.27 -8.43 0.95
C VAL A 188 -16.22 -9.56 1.38
N ASP A 189 -16.95 -10.16 0.45
CA ASP A 189 -17.80 -11.30 0.73
C ASP A 189 -17.04 -12.58 1.13
N LEU A 190 -15.75 -12.64 0.80
CA LEU A 190 -14.84 -13.72 1.21
C LEU A 190 -14.31 -13.55 2.65
N TYR A 191 -14.52 -12.39 3.26
CA TYR A 191 -14.06 -12.12 4.62
C TYR A 191 -14.83 -12.96 5.65
N PRO A 192 -14.21 -13.31 6.79
CA PRO A 192 -14.93 -13.85 7.94
C PRO A 192 -16.10 -12.95 8.35
N ALA A 193 -17.19 -13.51 8.86
CA ALA A 193 -18.42 -12.78 9.15
C ALA A 193 -18.21 -11.54 10.04
N ALA A 194 -17.35 -11.65 11.06
CA ALA A 194 -17.03 -10.53 11.95
C ALA A 194 -16.29 -9.39 11.19
N ALA A 195 -15.37 -9.73 10.29
CA ALA A 195 -14.65 -8.76 9.47
C ALA A 195 -15.57 -8.08 8.46
N ARG A 196 -16.47 -8.83 7.81
CA ARG A 196 -17.50 -8.26 6.93
C ARG A 196 -18.40 -7.26 7.66
N LEU A 197 -18.85 -7.62 8.86
CA LEU A 197 -19.69 -6.74 9.68
C LEU A 197 -18.93 -5.46 10.05
N SER A 198 -17.68 -5.57 10.50
CA SER A 198 -16.86 -4.39 10.85
C SER A 198 -16.61 -3.50 9.63
N THR A 199 -16.33 -4.08 8.46
CA THR A 199 -16.17 -3.34 7.19
C THR A 199 -17.43 -2.55 6.85
N ARG A 200 -18.61 -3.18 6.91
CA ARG A 200 -19.90 -2.50 6.65
C ARG A 200 -20.21 -1.39 7.66
N LEU A 201 -19.88 -1.59 8.93
CA LEU A 201 -20.05 -0.56 9.96
C LEU A 201 -19.11 0.63 9.74
N MET A 202 -17.85 0.39 9.36
CA MET A 202 -16.90 1.45 9.02
C MET A 202 -17.37 2.25 7.80
N GLU A 203 -17.89 1.58 6.78
CA GLU A 203 -18.42 2.21 5.57
C GLU A 203 -19.56 3.19 5.86
N MET A 204 -20.43 2.89 6.84
CA MET A 204 -21.52 3.77 7.23
C MET A 204 -21.06 5.10 7.83
N THR A 205 -19.81 5.22 8.20
CA THR A 205 -19.25 6.47 8.73
C THR A 205 -18.60 7.30 7.63
N LYS A 206 -18.82 8.62 7.60
CA LYS A 206 -18.23 9.54 6.62
C LYS A 206 -16.70 9.49 6.58
N GLY A 207 -16.05 9.11 7.68
CA GLY A 207 -14.60 8.91 7.76
C GLY A 207 -14.18 7.52 7.31
N GLY A 208 -14.92 6.49 7.70
CA GLY A 208 -14.62 5.09 7.42
C GLY A 208 -14.60 4.76 5.93
N ALA A 209 -15.58 5.25 5.17
CA ALA A 209 -15.64 5.02 3.72
C ALA A 209 -14.39 5.51 2.95
N ARG A 210 -13.59 6.41 3.56
CA ARG A 210 -12.37 6.96 2.96
C ARG A 210 -11.07 6.36 3.52
N THR A 211 -11.16 5.43 4.46
CA THR A 211 -9.96 4.90 5.16
C THR A 211 -9.23 3.79 4.41
N ALA A 212 -9.80 3.28 3.33
CA ALA A 212 -9.16 2.26 2.50
C ALA A 212 -9.67 2.41 1.07
N ARG A 213 -8.96 3.17 0.27
CA ARG A 213 -9.31 3.42 -1.13
C ARG A 213 -8.10 3.32 -2.04
N ILE A 214 -8.36 3.01 -3.30
CA ILE A 214 -7.40 3.12 -4.38
C ILE A 214 -7.75 4.37 -5.17
N LEU A 215 -6.76 5.19 -5.42
CA LEU A 215 -6.86 6.38 -6.25
C LEU A 215 -6.00 6.17 -7.49
N ARG A 216 -6.54 6.52 -8.65
CA ARG A 216 -5.82 6.44 -9.91
C ARG A 216 -5.87 7.80 -10.61
N TYR A 217 -4.70 8.32 -10.92
CA TYR A 217 -4.51 9.59 -11.62
C TYR A 217 -3.88 9.32 -12.98
N ARG A 218 -4.24 10.14 -13.97
CA ARG A 218 -3.59 10.19 -15.28
C ARG A 218 -2.77 11.47 -15.40
N PHE A 219 -1.65 11.38 -16.13
CA PHE A 219 -0.78 12.51 -16.43
C PHE A 219 -0.27 12.48 -17.88
#